data_62e0508841500158841962820db7d055
#
_entry.id   62e0508841500158841962820db7d055
#
_cell.length_a   1.000
_cell.length_b   1.000
_cell.length_c   1.000
_cell.angle_alpha   90.00
_cell.angle_beta   90.00
_cell.angle_gamma   90.00
#
_symmetry.space_group_name_H-M   'P 1'
#
loop_
_entity.id
_entity.type
_entity.pdbx_description
1 polymer ?
#
loop_
_entity_poly.entity_id
_entity_poly.type
_entity_poly.pdbx_seq_one_letter_code
_entity_poly.pdbx_strand_id
1 'polypeptide(L)'
;RRDVAPGESTDIIVTYDPKGHPGRFERKIFVYTMDGNSPAAILRLQVHVNDSEDFSTLYRHQMGNIRLRRPEVSFKEGEKGVEKIPFVNLTGKPLKLQCDTAMLPGCLSFSVVPSVVEDRGEGEIVISFDPSKTYRPVMTIILKDLGVSPSRASIKVNVNKE
;
A
#
# COMPACT_ATOMS: atom_id res chain seq x y z
N ARG A 1 7.90 0.13 -34.33
CA ARG A 1 8.08 -0.87 -35.42
C ARG A 1 9.57 -0.90 -35.74
N ARG A 2 10.18 -2.04 -35.75
CA ARG A 2 11.61 -2.18 -36.05
C ARG A 2 11.72 -3.20 -37.16
N ASP A 3 12.30 -2.79 -38.25
CA ASP A 3 12.55 -3.67 -39.39
C ASP A 3 13.78 -4.52 -39.06
N VAL A 4 13.68 -5.83 -39.26
CA VAL A 4 14.75 -6.80 -39.05
C VAL A 4 15.13 -7.36 -40.43
N ALA A 5 16.38 -7.19 -40.83
CA ALA A 5 16.87 -7.68 -42.11
C ALA A 5 17.01 -9.22 -42.10
N PRO A 6 16.99 -9.86 -43.28
CA PRO A 6 17.22 -11.32 -43.38
C PRO A 6 18.55 -11.72 -42.72
N GLY A 7 18.48 -12.67 -41.77
CA GLY A 7 19.63 -13.15 -41.03
C GLY A 7 19.96 -12.35 -39.74
N GLU A 8 19.27 -11.24 -39.50
CA GLU A 8 19.41 -10.49 -38.24
C GLU A 8 18.44 -10.97 -37.15
N SER A 9 18.80 -10.70 -35.92
CA SER A 9 17.98 -10.99 -34.72
C SER A 9 17.61 -9.70 -33.99
N THR A 10 16.45 -9.73 -33.33
CA THR A 10 16.01 -8.62 -32.51
C THR A 10 15.34 -9.16 -31.24
N ASP A 11 15.38 -8.36 -30.17
CA ASP A 11 14.76 -8.71 -28.90
C ASP A 11 13.31 -8.21 -28.84
N ILE A 12 12.43 -9.02 -28.29
CA ILE A 12 11.05 -8.66 -27.95
C ILE A 12 11.02 -8.40 -26.44
N ILE A 13 10.89 -7.14 -26.05
CA ILE A 13 10.81 -6.73 -24.65
C ILE A 13 9.35 -6.74 -24.23
N VAL A 14 9.03 -7.53 -23.22
CA VAL A 14 7.70 -7.61 -22.60
C VAL A 14 7.79 -7.05 -21.20
N THR A 15 7.06 -5.97 -20.93
CA THR A 15 6.96 -5.38 -19.60
C THR A 15 5.62 -5.73 -18.98
N TYR A 16 5.64 -6.16 -17.74
CA TYR A 16 4.45 -6.49 -16.97
C TYR A 16 4.46 -5.71 -15.65
N ASP A 17 3.34 -5.04 -15.34
CA ASP A 17 3.12 -4.41 -14.03
C ASP A 17 2.30 -5.36 -13.15
N PRO A 18 2.87 -5.92 -12.06
CA PRO A 18 2.20 -6.87 -11.19
C PRO A 18 1.21 -6.23 -10.22
N LYS A 19 1.17 -4.89 -10.11
CA LYS A 19 0.32 -4.20 -9.16
C LYS A 19 -1.16 -4.57 -9.30
N GLY A 20 -1.76 -5.03 -8.21
CA GLY A 20 -3.17 -5.40 -8.16
C GLY A 20 -3.54 -6.70 -8.87
N HIS A 21 -2.56 -7.51 -9.31
CA HIS A 21 -2.79 -8.77 -10.00
C HIS A 21 -1.99 -9.92 -9.36
N PRO A 22 -2.33 -10.32 -8.12
CA PRO A 22 -1.66 -11.45 -7.48
C PRO A 22 -2.10 -12.79 -8.10
N GLY A 23 -1.24 -13.80 -7.96
CA GLY A 23 -1.51 -15.16 -8.37
C GLY A 23 -0.86 -15.56 -9.67
N ARG A 24 -1.34 -16.67 -10.23
CA ARG A 24 -0.82 -17.23 -11.49
C ARG A 24 -1.69 -16.81 -12.65
N PHE A 25 -1.06 -16.35 -13.71
CA PHE A 25 -1.76 -16.09 -14.96
C PHE A 25 -0.85 -16.36 -16.15
N GLU A 26 -1.50 -16.58 -17.27
CA GLU A 26 -0.87 -16.82 -18.56
C GLU A 26 -1.35 -15.78 -19.57
N ARG A 27 -0.42 -15.25 -20.34
CA ARG A 27 -0.70 -14.38 -21.48
C ARG A 27 -0.04 -14.92 -22.71
N LYS A 28 -0.73 -14.83 -23.85
CA LYS A 28 -0.20 -15.17 -25.16
C LYS A 28 0.19 -13.90 -25.89
N ILE A 29 1.38 -13.88 -26.46
CA ILE A 29 1.91 -12.80 -27.28
C ILE A 29 2.02 -13.36 -28.68
N PHE A 30 1.28 -12.77 -29.61
CA PHE A 30 1.28 -13.17 -31.00
C PHE A 30 2.30 -12.33 -31.77
N VAL A 31 3.27 -12.97 -32.39
CA VAL A 31 4.30 -12.33 -33.19
C VAL A 31 3.91 -12.49 -34.66
N TYR A 32 3.76 -11.38 -35.37
CA TYR A 32 3.43 -11.35 -36.79
C TYR A 32 4.61 -10.84 -37.59
N THR A 33 4.85 -11.41 -38.77
CA THR A 33 5.73 -10.88 -39.78
C THR A 33 4.94 -9.99 -40.77
N MET A 34 5.62 -9.15 -41.53
CA MET A 34 4.95 -8.20 -42.42
C MET A 34 4.09 -8.86 -43.51
N ASP A 35 4.40 -10.09 -43.86
CA ASP A 35 3.77 -10.80 -44.99
C ASP A 35 2.65 -11.77 -44.54
N GLY A 36 2.35 -11.83 -43.24
CA GLY A 36 1.48 -12.87 -42.70
C GLY A 36 0.20 -12.35 -42.02
N ASN A 37 -0.94 -12.91 -42.44
CA ASN A 37 -2.22 -12.75 -41.70
C ASN A 37 -2.34 -13.71 -40.51
N SER A 38 -1.39 -14.64 -40.39
CA SER A 38 -1.30 -15.60 -39.26
C SER A 38 -0.06 -15.30 -38.44
N PRO A 39 -0.11 -15.55 -37.10
CA PRO A 39 1.06 -15.33 -36.27
C PRO A 39 2.20 -16.26 -36.65
N ALA A 40 3.38 -15.72 -36.90
CA ALA A 40 4.60 -16.47 -37.18
C ALA A 40 5.10 -17.22 -35.92
N ALA A 41 4.83 -16.67 -34.74
CA ALA A 41 5.12 -17.31 -33.45
C ALA A 41 4.10 -16.92 -32.38
N ILE A 42 3.85 -17.79 -31.42
CA ILE A 42 3.05 -17.52 -30.26
C ILE A 42 3.94 -17.76 -29.04
N LEU A 43 4.26 -16.68 -28.36
CA LEU A 43 4.99 -16.72 -27.11
C LEU A 43 4.00 -16.84 -25.95
N ARG A 44 4.33 -17.67 -24.98
CA ARG A 44 3.51 -17.89 -23.79
C ARG A 44 4.24 -17.34 -22.59
N LEU A 45 3.67 -16.30 -21.97
CA LEU A 45 4.17 -15.70 -20.75
C LEU A 45 3.41 -16.30 -19.57
N GLN A 46 4.10 -17.04 -18.72
CA GLN A 46 3.56 -17.54 -17.45
C GLN A 46 4.17 -16.70 -16.33
N VAL A 47 3.31 -16.12 -15.51
CA VAL A 47 3.71 -15.25 -14.41
C VAL A 47 3.07 -15.77 -13.12
N HIS A 48 3.87 -15.78 -12.07
CA HIS A 48 3.40 -16.00 -10.71
C HIS A 48 3.79 -14.78 -9.88
N VAL A 49 2.80 -14.00 -9.50
CA VAL A 49 2.98 -12.85 -8.61
C VAL A 49 2.77 -13.30 -7.18
N ASN A 50 3.84 -13.28 -6.40
CA ASN A 50 3.81 -13.58 -4.97
C ASN A 50 3.41 -12.33 -4.20
N ASP A 51 2.29 -12.42 -3.50
CA ASP A 51 1.74 -11.31 -2.72
C ASP A 51 2.57 -10.87 -1.53
N SER A 52 3.28 -11.80 -0.92
CA SER A 52 3.86 -11.61 0.41
C SER A 52 5.17 -10.82 0.40
N GLU A 53 5.91 -10.83 -0.70
CA GLU A 53 7.24 -10.22 -0.72
C GLU A 53 7.20 -8.71 -0.95
N ASP A 54 6.33 -8.22 -1.84
CA ASP A 54 6.24 -6.78 -2.14
C ASP A 54 5.69 -5.98 -0.96
N PHE A 55 4.62 -6.46 -0.32
CA PHE A 55 4.02 -5.74 0.81
C PHE A 55 4.91 -5.76 2.05
N SER A 56 5.65 -6.85 2.31
CA SER A 56 6.54 -6.93 3.46
C SER A 56 7.76 -6.03 3.35
N THR A 57 8.20 -5.74 2.15
CA THR A 57 9.33 -4.84 1.89
C THR A 57 8.94 -3.37 2.07
N LEU A 58 7.79 -2.97 1.52
CA LEU A 58 7.28 -1.60 1.58
C LEU A 58 6.57 -1.29 2.90
N TYR A 59 5.81 -2.27 3.42
CA TYR A 59 4.99 -2.16 4.63
C TYR A 59 5.50 -3.12 5.70
N ARG A 60 6.57 -2.71 6.38
CA ARG A 60 7.32 -3.56 7.31
C ARG A 60 6.57 -3.90 8.60
N HIS A 61 5.61 -3.07 9.02
CA HIS A 61 4.91 -3.23 10.29
C HIS A 61 3.57 -3.90 10.11
N GLN A 62 3.47 -5.15 10.53
CA GLN A 62 2.20 -5.86 10.55
C GLN A 62 1.39 -5.43 11.78
N MET A 63 0.13 -5.10 11.55
CA MET A 63 -0.83 -4.72 12.59
C MET A 63 -2.15 -5.46 12.32
N GLY A 64 -2.27 -6.66 12.87
CA GLY A 64 -3.38 -7.56 12.56
C GLY A 64 -3.45 -7.87 11.07
N ASN A 65 -4.58 -7.56 10.46
CA ASN A 65 -4.86 -7.84 9.05
C ASN A 65 -4.49 -6.68 8.10
N ILE A 66 -3.71 -5.72 8.57
CA ILE A 66 -3.12 -4.67 7.73
C ILE A 66 -1.61 -4.63 7.94
N ARG A 67 -0.91 -3.98 7.02
CA ARG A 67 0.50 -3.65 7.20
C ARG A 67 0.71 -2.16 6.98
N LEU A 68 1.52 -1.55 7.84
CA LEU A 68 1.85 -0.13 7.83
C LEU A 68 3.27 0.08 7.35
N ARG A 69 3.53 1.22 6.75
CA ARG A 69 4.90 1.65 6.43
C ARG A 69 5.70 1.95 7.69
N ARG A 70 5.04 2.55 8.69
CA ARG A 70 5.60 2.88 10.02
C ARG A 70 4.49 2.84 11.08
N PRO A 71 4.79 2.46 12.33
CA PRO A 71 3.80 2.40 13.41
C PRO A 71 3.72 3.69 14.23
N GLU A 72 4.49 4.71 13.87
CA GLU A 72 4.60 5.95 14.64
C GLU A 72 4.71 7.18 13.75
N VAL A 73 4.29 8.32 14.30
CA VAL A 73 4.43 9.65 13.72
C VAL A 73 4.98 10.62 14.75
N SER A 74 5.57 11.71 14.29
CA SER A 74 6.12 12.76 15.15
C SER A 74 5.68 14.13 14.69
N PHE A 75 5.27 14.96 15.63
CA PHE A 75 4.93 16.36 15.42
C PHE A 75 5.90 17.24 16.19
N LYS A 76 6.02 18.48 15.74
CA LYS A 76 6.80 19.50 16.43
C LYS A 76 5.92 20.21 17.47
N GLU A 77 6.47 20.45 18.66
CA GLU A 77 5.77 21.13 19.73
C GLU A 77 5.37 22.55 19.30
N GLY A 78 4.12 22.92 19.59
CA GLY A 78 3.61 24.27 19.28
C GLY A 78 3.20 24.51 17.83
N GLU A 79 3.46 23.57 16.90
CA GLU A 79 3.11 23.72 15.49
C GLU A 79 1.98 22.77 15.08
N LYS A 80 1.03 23.28 14.28
CA LYS A 80 0.04 22.42 13.62
C LYS A 80 0.74 21.56 12.59
N GLY A 81 0.37 20.27 12.55
CA GLY A 81 0.98 19.32 11.63
C GLY A 81 0.00 18.32 11.09
N VAL A 82 0.35 17.73 9.96
CA VAL A 82 -0.35 16.60 9.34
C VAL A 82 0.67 15.57 8.95
N GLU A 83 0.48 14.35 9.44
CA GLU A 83 1.31 13.20 9.12
C GLU A 83 0.48 12.11 8.46
N LYS A 84 1.10 11.40 7.52
CA LYS A 84 0.46 10.34 6.76
C LYS A 84 1.19 9.02 6.96
N ILE A 85 0.44 7.96 7.17
CA ILE A 85 0.97 6.60 7.26
C ILE A 85 0.35 5.77 6.14
N PRO A 86 1.09 5.45 5.09
CA PRO A 86 0.65 4.50 4.09
C PRO A 86 0.45 3.11 4.69
N PHE A 87 -0.61 2.44 4.28
CA PHE A 87 -0.91 1.07 4.69
C PHE A 87 -1.51 0.26 3.55
N VAL A 88 -1.49 -1.05 3.68
CA VAL A 88 -2.14 -2.00 2.78
C VAL A 88 -3.16 -2.84 3.53
N ASN A 89 -4.32 -3.03 2.92
CA ASN A 89 -5.38 -3.88 3.42
C ASN A 89 -5.13 -5.34 3.03
N LEU A 90 -4.99 -6.24 4.00
CA LEU A 90 -4.82 -7.69 3.80
C LEU A 90 -5.95 -8.48 4.48
N THR A 91 -7.13 -7.87 4.66
CA THR A 91 -8.26 -8.50 5.35
C THR A 91 -9.04 -9.51 4.50
N GLY A 92 -8.78 -9.58 3.20
CA GLY A 92 -9.55 -10.38 2.24
C GLY A 92 -10.89 -9.76 1.82
N LYS A 93 -11.16 -8.52 2.22
CA LYS A 93 -12.40 -7.78 1.92
C LYS A 93 -12.16 -6.27 1.97
N PRO A 94 -13.06 -5.44 1.41
CA PRO A 94 -12.99 -4.00 1.55
C PRO A 94 -12.96 -3.58 3.03
N LEU A 95 -12.06 -2.69 3.39
CA LEU A 95 -11.82 -2.23 4.75
C LEU A 95 -12.15 -0.75 4.91
N LYS A 96 -13.03 -0.43 5.85
CA LYS A 96 -13.21 0.91 6.39
C LYS A 96 -12.44 1.00 7.72
N LEU A 97 -11.17 1.38 7.64
CA LEU A 97 -10.32 1.48 8.82
C LEU A 97 -10.78 2.62 9.74
N GLN A 98 -10.94 2.33 11.02
CA GLN A 98 -11.41 3.27 12.03
C GLN A 98 -10.50 3.24 13.26
N CYS A 99 -10.44 4.35 13.98
CA CYS A 99 -9.84 4.40 15.31
C CYS A 99 -10.91 4.37 16.41
N ASP A 100 -10.47 4.09 17.62
CA ASP A 100 -11.31 4.26 18.81
C ASP A 100 -11.42 5.75 19.12
N THR A 101 -12.58 6.33 18.78
CA THR A 101 -12.84 7.76 18.96
C THR A 101 -12.97 8.16 20.42
N ALA A 102 -13.36 7.24 21.31
CA ALA A 102 -13.45 7.50 22.75
C ALA A 102 -12.07 7.64 23.39
N MET A 103 -11.07 6.98 22.84
CA MET A 103 -9.67 7.01 23.31
C MET A 103 -8.80 7.98 22.49
N LEU A 104 -9.35 8.61 21.44
CA LEU A 104 -8.59 9.54 20.60
C LEU A 104 -8.33 10.84 21.36
N PRO A 105 -7.06 11.27 21.55
CA PRO A 105 -6.74 12.55 22.19
C PRO A 105 -7.38 13.71 21.43
N GLY A 106 -7.99 14.66 22.14
CA GLY A 106 -8.73 15.76 21.55
C GLY A 106 -7.90 16.72 20.67
N CYS A 107 -6.57 16.69 20.81
CA CYS A 107 -5.62 17.43 19.98
C CYS A 107 -5.31 16.72 18.65
N LEU A 108 -5.75 15.47 18.48
CA LEU A 108 -5.52 14.68 17.27
C LEU A 108 -6.82 14.51 16.50
N SER A 109 -6.72 14.47 15.18
CA SER A 109 -7.77 13.98 14.31
C SER A 109 -7.26 12.84 13.45
N PHE A 110 -8.15 11.91 13.13
CA PHE A 110 -7.87 10.68 12.39
C PHE A 110 -8.81 10.58 11.19
N SER A 111 -8.24 10.34 10.03
CA SER A 111 -9.00 10.04 8.82
C SER A 111 -8.23 9.06 7.94
N VAL A 112 -8.90 8.46 6.97
CA VAL A 112 -8.32 7.49 6.04
C VAL A 112 -8.71 7.85 4.62
N VAL A 113 -7.76 7.80 3.71
CA VAL A 113 -7.94 8.11 2.30
C VAL A 113 -7.41 6.94 1.44
N PRO A 114 -8.24 6.35 0.58
CA PRO A 114 -9.69 6.50 0.47
C PRO A 114 -10.42 6.00 1.71
N SER A 115 -11.67 6.42 1.94
CA SER A 115 -12.46 6.04 3.12
C SER A 115 -12.73 4.54 3.23
N VAL A 116 -12.72 3.84 2.10
CA VAL A 116 -12.76 2.39 1.98
C VAL A 116 -11.60 1.96 1.12
N VAL A 117 -10.82 1.01 1.61
CA VAL A 117 -9.66 0.45 0.90
C VAL A 117 -10.01 -0.99 0.52
N GLU A 118 -9.96 -1.29 -0.76
CA GLU A 118 -10.23 -2.63 -1.29
C GLU A 118 -9.21 -3.65 -0.76
N ASP A 119 -9.55 -4.94 -0.83
CA ASP A 119 -8.61 -5.98 -0.47
C ASP A 119 -7.33 -5.85 -1.31
N ARG A 120 -6.17 -5.93 -0.63
CA ARG A 120 -4.83 -5.70 -1.20
C ARG A 120 -4.61 -4.30 -1.78
N GLY A 121 -5.56 -3.41 -1.55
CA GLY A 121 -5.45 -2.00 -1.88
C GLY A 121 -4.60 -1.25 -0.86
N GLU A 122 -4.03 -0.15 -1.32
CA GLU A 122 -3.26 0.78 -0.51
C GLU A 122 -4.12 1.98 -0.08
N GLY A 123 -3.91 2.45 1.13
CA GLY A 123 -4.54 3.65 1.67
C GLY A 123 -3.56 4.45 2.53
N GLU A 124 -3.98 5.63 2.92
CA GLU A 124 -3.21 6.49 3.82
C GLU A 124 -4.04 6.79 5.07
N ILE A 125 -3.47 6.56 6.24
CA ILE A 125 -3.96 7.09 7.51
C ILE A 125 -3.44 8.51 7.62
N VAL A 126 -4.33 9.47 7.79
CA VAL A 126 -4.01 10.89 7.92
C VAL A 126 -4.27 11.31 9.37
N ILE A 127 -3.22 11.76 10.05
CA ILE A 127 -3.27 12.21 11.45
C ILE A 127 -2.92 13.69 11.47
N SER A 128 -3.82 14.52 12.02
CA SER A 128 -3.57 15.96 12.19
C SER A 128 -3.42 16.26 13.68
N PHE A 129 -2.50 17.17 13.99
CA PHE A 129 -2.21 17.64 15.34
C PHE A 129 -2.55 19.11 15.49
N ASP A 130 -3.29 19.45 16.54
CA ASP A 130 -3.64 20.80 16.93
C ASP A 130 -3.04 21.16 18.29
N PRO A 131 -1.96 21.93 18.35
CA PRO A 131 -1.27 22.28 19.60
C PRO A 131 -2.04 23.25 20.48
N SER A 132 -3.13 23.85 19.98
CA SER A 132 -4.00 24.72 20.81
C SER A 132 -4.79 23.97 21.88
N LYS A 133 -4.88 22.65 21.74
CA LYS A 133 -5.56 21.74 22.68
C LYS A 133 -4.55 21.06 23.59
N THR A 134 -5.03 20.58 24.73
CA THR A 134 -4.19 19.85 25.70
C THR A 134 -3.65 18.56 25.06
N TYR A 135 -2.35 18.35 25.16
CA TYR A 135 -1.67 17.15 24.66
C TYR A 135 -0.60 16.67 25.64
N ARG A 136 -0.12 15.45 25.38
CA ARG A 136 1.03 14.84 26.07
C ARG A 136 2.18 14.64 25.05
N PRO A 137 3.44 14.60 25.52
CA PRO A 137 4.59 14.36 24.65
C PRO A 137 4.51 13.03 23.88
N VAL A 138 3.85 12.03 24.47
CA VAL A 138 3.59 10.74 23.84
C VAL A 138 2.11 10.40 23.98
N MET A 139 1.49 10.10 22.86
CA MET A 139 0.08 9.74 22.75
C MET A 139 -0.07 8.48 21.90
N THR A 140 -1.25 7.89 21.92
CA THR A 140 -1.54 6.65 21.18
C THR A 140 -2.89 6.75 20.50
N ILE A 141 -2.97 6.31 19.25
CA ILE A 141 -4.23 6.13 18.52
C ILE A 141 -4.47 4.63 18.40
N ILE A 142 -5.61 4.15 18.90
CA ILE A 142 -5.98 2.74 18.84
C ILE A 142 -6.85 2.51 17.60
N LEU A 143 -6.44 1.58 16.75
CA LEU A 143 -7.21 1.15 15.58
C LEU A 143 -8.17 0.03 15.95
N LYS A 144 -9.34 -0.01 15.31
CA LYS A 144 -10.40 -0.99 15.57
C LYS A 144 -10.45 -2.08 14.50
N ASP A 145 -11.02 -3.21 14.89
CA ASP A 145 -11.41 -4.31 13.97
C ASP A 145 -10.27 -4.95 13.17
N LEU A 146 -9.04 -4.91 13.70
CA LEU A 146 -7.86 -5.50 13.06
C LEU A 146 -7.59 -6.96 13.49
N GLY A 147 -8.46 -7.57 14.29
CA GLY A 147 -8.30 -8.95 14.75
C GLY A 147 -7.17 -9.16 15.77
N VAL A 148 -6.67 -8.09 16.38
CA VAL A 148 -5.62 -8.12 17.42
C VAL A 148 -6.01 -7.27 18.61
N SER A 149 -5.32 -7.45 19.74
CA SER A 149 -5.55 -6.66 20.94
C SER A 149 -5.25 -5.17 20.70
N PRO A 150 -5.90 -4.24 21.43
CA PRO A 150 -5.65 -2.80 21.31
C PRO A 150 -4.18 -2.39 21.43
N SER A 151 -3.41 -3.06 22.28
CA SER A 151 -1.98 -2.82 22.43
C SER A 151 -1.15 -3.16 21.18
N ARG A 152 -1.65 -4.06 20.32
CA ARG A 152 -1.05 -4.43 19.05
C ARG A 152 -1.66 -3.68 17.86
N ALA A 153 -2.72 -2.92 18.09
CA ALA A 153 -3.43 -2.13 17.09
C ALA A 153 -3.27 -0.63 17.37
N SER A 154 -2.09 -0.19 17.79
CA SER A 154 -1.86 1.18 18.21
C SER A 154 -0.78 1.87 17.41
N ILE A 155 -1.05 3.13 17.03
CA ILE A 155 -0.09 4.05 16.41
C ILE A 155 0.42 4.98 17.50
N LYS A 156 1.73 5.08 17.62
CA LYS A 156 2.39 6.00 18.54
C LYS A 156 2.50 7.39 17.93
N VAL A 157 2.13 8.41 18.70
CA VAL A 157 2.26 9.81 18.31
C VAL A 157 3.19 10.51 19.29
N ASN A 158 4.32 11.01 18.78
CA ASN A 158 5.31 11.74 19.55
C ASN A 158 5.18 13.23 19.25
N VAL A 159 5.28 14.08 20.28
CA VAL A 159 5.43 15.52 20.14
C VAL A 159 6.79 15.89 20.70
N ASN A 160 7.68 16.32 19.81
CA ASN A 160 9.07 16.59 20.14
C ASN A 160 9.30 18.07 20.36
N LYS A 161 10.06 18.40 21.40
CA LYS A 161 10.69 19.74 21.52
C LYS A 161 11.83 19.83 20.49
N GLU A 162 12.08 21.03 20.01
CA GLU A 162 13.30 21.29 19.23
C GLU A 162 14.55 20.93 20.02
#